data_99a3c8ac4ed03921a792c7c41a86d993
#
_entry.id   99a3c8ac4ed03921a792c7c41a86d993
#
_cell.length_a   1.000
_cell.length_b   1.000
_cell.length_c   1.000
_cell.angle_alpha   90.00
_cell.angle_beta   90.00
_cell.angle_gamma   90.00
#
_symmetry.space_group_name_H-M   'P 1'
#
loop_
_entity.id
_entity.type
_entity.pdbx_description
1 polymer ?
#
loop_
_entity_poly.entity_id
_entity_poly.type
_entity_poly.pdbx_seq_one_letter_code
_entity_poly.pdbx_strand_id
1 'polypeptide(L)'
;MQQIDHPDEPGAIPGAPWRLQGSACASLWRVPVRELGVLSPDLALPAFTVAGSAFVATVWAQYTGGTLRYNELAVAVLVRGRGLLAPAASVTAIWVDDAVSAEGGRRLWHIPKALASFESADGADRAFSSSMTLEGQPIAQLRFEPGRSLPGRPDLSGFVIQPGKGGPLRTRCTVSGKLHAGRAQWEFSSGGPLATLQGRKPLLSLRLEDMEAQFGV
;
A
#
# COMPACT_ATOMS: atom_id res chain seq x y z
N MET A 1 -4.10 33.23 14.26
CA MET A 1 -4.29 33.55 12.84
C MET A 1 -4.34 32.21 12.12
N GLN A 2 -5.54 31.68 11.88
CA GLN A 2 -5.74 30.39 11.17
C GLN A 2 -5.48 30.63 9.70
N GLN A 3 -4.50 29.92 9.13
CA GLN A 3 -4.26 29.88 7.70
C GLN A 3 -5.41 29.12 7.06
N ILE A 4 -6.23 29.82 6.29
CA ILE A 4 -7.29 29.21 5.48
C ILE A 4 -6.57 28.63 4.26
N ASP A 5 -6.39 27.30 4.24
CA ASP A 5 -5.88 26.59 3.07
C ASP A 5 -6.91 26.75 1.93
N HIS A 6 -6.54 27.49 0.89
CA HIS A 6 -7.30 27.56 -0.35
C HIS A 6 -7.07 26.25 -1.13
N PRO A 7 -8.12 25.45 -1.45
CA PRO A 7 -7.97 24.15 -2.10
C PRO A 7 -7.51 24.19 -3.58
N ASP A 8 -7.33 25.36 -4.14
CA ASP A 8 -6.99 25.54 -5.56
C ASP A 8 -5.55 26.03 -5.82
N GLU A 9 -4.67 26.10 -4.80
CA GLU A 9 -3.26 26.40 -5.05
C GLU A 9 -2.51 25.14 -5.52
N PRO A 10 -1.71 25.23 -6.60
CA PRO A 10 -0.85 24.13 -7.05
C PRO A 10 0.08 23.70 -5.92
N GLY A 11 -0.03 22.41 -5.47
CA GLY A 11 0.76 21.87 -4.38
C GLY A 11 0.09 21.93 -3.00
N ALA A 12 -1.13 22.48 -2.88
CA ALA A 12 -1.88 22.40 -1.64
C ALA A 12 -2.25 20.93 -1.33
N ILE A 13 -2.06 20.53 -0.06
CA ILE A 13 -2.40 19.17 0.40
C ILE A 13 -3.91 19.09 0.60
N PRO A 14 -4.62 18.21 -0.14
CA PRO A 14 -6.05 18.03 0.07
C PRO A 14 -6.33 17.50 1.48
N GLY A 15 -7.42 18.01 2.08
CA GLY A 15 -7.89 17.49 3.38
C GLY A 15 -8.43 16.06 3.27
N ALA A 16 -8.47 15.34 4.41
CA ALA A 16 -9.12 14.04 4.50
C ALA A 16 -10.66 14.20 4.39
N PRO A 17 -11.40 13.18 3.87
CA PRO A 17 -10.88 11.91 3.33
C PRO A 17 -10.39 12.03 1.89
N TRP A 18 -9.38 11.25 1.52
CA TRP A 18 -9.02 11.11 0.11
C TRP A 18 -9.85 10.01 -0.54
N ARG A 19 -10.41 10.33 -1.70
CA ARG A 19 -11.13 9.42 -2.57
C ARG A 19 -10.31 9.20 -3.82
N LEU A 20 -9.91 7.97 -4.06
CA LEU A 20 -8.96 7.59 -5.10
C LEU A 20 -9.61 6.55 -6.02
N GLN A 21 -9.35 6.66 -7.31
CA GLN A 21 -9.86 5.74 -8.34
C GLN A 21 -8.69 5.22 -9.16
N GLY A 22 -8.77 3.95 -9.58
CA GLY A 22 -7.70 3.36 -10.38
C GLY A 22 -7.69 1.84 -10.35
N SER A 23 -6.51 1.27 -10.22
CA SER A 23 -6.30 -0.17 -10.11
C SER A 23 -5.17 -0.49 -9.13
N ALA A 24 -5.13 -1.73 -8.62
CA ALA A 24 -4.05 -2.17 -7.75
C ALA A 24 -3.75 -3.66 -7.93
N CYS A 25 -2.49 -4.04 -7.71
CA CYS A 25 -2.07 -5.41 -7.49
C CYS A 25 -1.63 -5.58 -6.05
N ALA A 26 -2.27 -6.49 -5.32
CA ALA A 26 -1.91 -6.81 -3.94
C ALA A 26 -1.35 -8.22 -3.84
N SER A 27 -0.28 -8.40 -3.05
CA SER A 27 0.26 -9.71 -2.74
C SER A 27 0.46 -9.87 -1.25
N LEU A 28 0.13 -11.05 -0.72
CA LEU A 28 0.31 -11.42 0.68
C LEU A 28 1.50 -12.36 0.83
N TRP A 29 2.39 -12.05 1.75
CA TRP A 29 3.63 -12.79 1.99
C TRP A 29 3.67 -13.35 3.40
N ARG A 30 4.32 -14.50 3.53
CA ARG A 30 4.68 -15.07 4.82
C ARG A 30 6.16 -14.85 5.06
N VAL A 31 6.50 -14.16 6.16
CA VAL A 31 7.88 -13.80 6.53
C VAL A 31 8.17 -14.31 7.92
N PRO A 32 9.25 -15.06 8.18
CA PRO A 32 9.65 -15.45 9.53
C PRO A 32 9.82 -14.20 10.41
N VAL A 33 9.32 -14.24 11.64
CA VAL A 33 9.36 -13.08 12.57
C VAL A 33 10.78 -12.56 12.77
N ARG A 34 11.79 -13.45 12.80
CA ARG A 34 13.21 -13.07 12.94
C ARG A 34 13.76 -12.26 11.76
N GLU A 35 13.09 -12.30 10.61
CA GLU A 35 13.47 -11.59 9.39
C GLU A 35 12.58 -10.38 9.13
N LEU A 36 11.53 -10.23 9.94
CA LEU A 36 10.70 -9.04 9.91
C LEU A 36 11.49 -7.89 10.53
N GLY A 37 11.57 -6.76 9.84
CA GLY A 37 12.13 -5.54 10.42
C GLY A 37 11.38 -5.15 11.70
N VAL A 38 12.07 -4.43 12.59
CA VAL A 38 11.48 -3.99 13.85
C VAL A 38 10.33 -3.00 13.57
N LEU A 39 9.13 -3.37 14.00
CA LEU A 39 8.02 -2.41 14.03
C LEU A 39 8.34 -1.33 15.07
N SER A 40 7.97 -0.08 14.78
CA SER A 40 8.18 1.02 15.72
C SER A 40 7.58 0.68 17.09
N PRO A 41 8.32 0.84 18.20
CA PRO A 41 7.79 0.69 19.56
C PRO A 41 6.55 1.58 19.80
N ASP A 42 6.52 2.76 19.20
CA ASP A 42 5.40 3.71 19.34
C ASP A 42 4.10 3.22 18.65
N LEU A 43 4.19 2.18 17.81
CA LEU A 43 3.00 1.52 17.27
C LEU A 43 2.19 0.84 18.37
N ALA A 44 2.83 0.36 19.43
CA ALA A 44 2.25 -0.35 20.56
C ALA A 44 1.37 -1.57 20.20
N LEU A 45 1.56 -2.14 19.01
CA LEU A 45 0.84 -3.29 18.48
C LEU A 45 1.82 -4.34 17.94
N PRO A 46 1.63 -5.62 18.32
CA PRO A 46 2.44 -6.69 17.77
C PRO A 46 2.00 -7.05 16.35
N ALA A 47 2.93 -7.53 15.54
CA ALA A 47 2.59 -8.15 14.26
C ALA A 47 1.61 -9.31 14.47
N PHE A 48 0.72 -9.50 13.51
CA PHE A 48 -0.10 -10.70 13.45
C PHE A 48 0.77 -11.88 13.02
N THR A 49 0.87 -12.91 13.87
CA THR A 49 1.77 -14.04 13.64
C THR A 49 1.03 -15.36 13.75
N VAL A 50 1.43 -16.32 12.91
CA VAL A 50 0.99 -17.72 12.97
C VAL A 50 2.22 -18.60 12.78
N ALA A 51 2.42 -19.55 13.68
CA ALA A 51 3.53 -20.52 13.64
C ALA A 51 4.90 -19.85 13.35
N GLY A 52 5.25 -18.80 14.10
CA GLY A 52 6.55 -18.10 14.00
C GLY A 52 6.73 -17.24 12.76
N SER A 53 5.68 -17.00 12.00
CA SER A 53 5.70 -16.14 10.81
C SER A 53 4.72 -14.99 10.93
N ALA A 54 5.12 -13.82 10.44
CA ALA A 54 4.29 -12.66 10.25
C ALA A 54 3.76 -12.62 8.80
N PHE A 55 2.76 -11.78 8.57
CA PHE A 55 2.18 -11.55 7.26
C PHE A 55 2.45 -10.12 6.82
N VAL A 56 2.97 -10.00 5.61
CA VAL A 56 3.30 -8.74 4.95
C VAL A 56 2.44 -8.62 3.71
N ALA A 57 1.86 -7.46 3.46
CA ALA A 57 1.19 -7.14 2.23
C ALA A 57 2.04 -6.18 1.40
N THR A 58 2.15 -6.43 0.11
CA THR A 58 2.61 -5.43 -0.87
C THR A 58 1.43 -5.00 -1.70
N VAL A 59 1.26 -3.70 -1.92
CA VAL A 59 0.21 -3.13 -2.75
C VAL A 59 0.85 -2.21 -3.76
N TRP A 60 0.74 -2.56 -5.03
CA TRP A 60 1.12 -1.69 -6.14
C TRP A 60 -0.15 -1.07 -6.70
N ALA A 61 -0.33 0.23 -6.51
CA ALA A 61 -1.52 0.94 -6.95
C ALA A 61 -1.19 1.98 -8.02
N GLN A 62 -2.12 2.15 -8.94
CA GLN A 62 -2.15 3.24 -9.92
C GLN A 62 -3.44 4.02 -9.71
N TYR A 63 -3.32 5.20 -9.17
CA TYR A 63 -4.45 6.10 -8.98
C TYR A 63 -4.56 7.03 -10.19
N THR A 64 -5.59 6.83 -10.99
CA THR A 64 -5.82 7.57 -12.25
C THR A 64 -6.89 8.64 -12.11
N GLY A 65 -7.52 8.78 -10.93
CA GLY A 65 -8.56 9.75 -10.66
C GLY A 65 -8.88 9.91 -9.18
N GLY A 66 -9.77 10.85 -8.91
CA GLY A 66 -10.19 11.21 -7.55
C GLY A 66 -9.40 12.38 -7.00
N THR A 67 -9.09 12.36 -5.69
CA THR A 67 -8.42 13.45 -4.98
C THR A 67 -7.03 13.75 -5.54
N LEU A 68 -6.26 12.72 -5.89
CA LEU A 68 -4.91 12.82 -6.49
C LEU A 68 -4.72 11.72 -7.55
N ARG A 69 -3.71 11.90 -8.41
CA ARG A 69 -3.30 10.91 -9.42
C ARG A 69 -1.82 10.62 -9.23
N TYR A 70 -1.49 9.37 -8.94
CA TYR A 70 -0.10 8.95 -8.71
C TYR A 70 0.03 7.43 -8.71
N ASN A 71 1.26 6.96 -8.83
CA ASN A 71 1.63 5.56 -8.62
C ASN A 71 2.14 5.35 -7.18
N GLU A 72 1.93 4.14 -6.66
CA GLU A 72 2.29 3.80 -5.29
C GLU A 72 2.73 2.35 -5.17
N LEU A 73 3.81 2.10 -4.44
CA LEU A 73 4.14 0.79 -3.90
C LEU A 73 4.19 0.89 -2.38
N ALA A 74 3.23 0.24 -1.72
CA ALA A 74 3.15 0.16 -0.27
C ALA A 74 3.53 -1.23 0.24
N VAL A 75 4.21 -1.27 1.37
CA VAL A 75 4.53 -2.48 2.13
C VAL A 75 3.99 -2.32 3.54
N ALA A 76 3.12 -3.23 3.94
CA ALA A 76 2.46 -3.17 5.23
C ALA A 76 2.55 -4.51 5.97
N VAL A 77 2.81 -4.46 7.26
CA VAL A 77 2.77 -5.61 8.14
C VAL A 77 1.38 -5.71 8.77
N LEU A 78 0.76 -6.88 8.68
CA LEU A 78 -0.49 -7.12 9.39
C LEU A 78 -0.24 -7.09 10.89
N VAL A 79 -1.07 -6.37 11.64
CA VAL A 79 -0.93 -6.19 13.09
C VAL A 79 -2.19 -6.67 13.84
N ARG A 80 -2.01 -7.05 15.09
CA ARG A 80 -3.13 -7.39 15.98
C ARG A 80 -3.71 -6.12 16.58
N GLY A 81 -4.82 -5.65 16.01
CA GLY A 81 -5.57 -4.55 16.62
C GLY A 81 -6.37 -5.04 17.83
N ARG A 82 -6.14 -4.46 19.02
CA ARG A 82 -6.98 -4.73 20.19
C ARG A 82 -8.39 -4.18 19.95
N GLY A 83 -9.40 -5.04 20.04
CA GLY A 83 -10.81 -4.65 19.88
C GLY A 83 -11.21 -4.26 18.44
N LEU A 84 -10.40 -4.59 17.43
CA LEU A 84 -10.76 -4.39 16.02
C LEU A 84 -11.36 -5.68 15.46
N LEU A 85 -12.57 -5.57 14.92
CA LEU A 85 -13.21 -6.66 14.18
C LEU A 85 -12.75 -6.70 12.70
N ALA A 86 -12.13 -5.64 12.21
CA ALA A 86 -11.63 -5.52 10.85
C ALA A 86 -10.10 -5.71 10.79
N PRO A 87 -9.57 -6.14 9.63
CA PRO A 87 -8.14 -6.26 9.41
C PRO A 87 -7.40 -4.94 9.67
N ALA A 88 -6.20 -5.03 10.25
CA ALA A 88 -5.35 -3.89 10.52
C ALA A 88 -3.93 -4.15 10.04
N ALA A 89 -3.30 -3.12 9.50
CA ALA A 89 -1.93 -3.18 9.03
C ALA A 89 -1.17 -1.89 9.38
N SER A 90 0.14 -2.00 9.58
CA SER A 90 1.03 -0.85 9.68
C SER A 90 1.88 -0.77 8.42
N VAL A 91 1.87 0.38 7.76
CA VAL A 91 2.71 0.64 6.58
C VAL A 91 4.12 0.88 7.06
N THR A 92 5.04 0.01 6.67
CA THR A 92 6.46 0.06 7.07
C THR A 92 7.35 0.72 6.04
N ALA A 93 6.95 0.66 4.77
CA ALA A 93 7.60 1.35 3.67
C ALA A 93 6.58 1.66 2.57
N ILE A 94 6.73 2.81 1.92
CA ILE A 94 5.84 3.22 0.85
C ILE A 94 6.53 4.27 -0.02
N TRP A 95 6.37 4.14 -1.32
CA TRP A 95 6.90 5.04 -2.32
C TRP A 95 5.80 5.51 -3.25
N VAL A 96 5.91 6.75 -3.68
CA VAL A 96 4.97 7.40 -4.61
C VAL A 96 5.74 8.29 -5.60
N ASP A 97 5.14 8.61 -6.73
CA ASP A 97 5.72 9.53 -7.72
C ASP A 97 5.13 10.95 -7.65
N ASP A 98 4.32 11.25 -6.64
CA ASP A 98 3.67 12.54 -6.44
C ASP A 98 4.07 13.16 -5.08
N ALA A 99 4.59 14.38 -5.11
CA ALA A 99 5.08 15.08 -3.93
C ALA A 99 3.94 15.50 -2.97
N VAL A 100 2.76 15.86 -3.51
CA VAL A 100 1.59 16.22 -2.70
C VAL A 100 1.07 15.01 -1.96
N SER A 101 1.02 13.85 -2.64
CA SER A 101 0.68 12.57 -2.01
C SER A 101 1.68 12.19 -0.92
N ALA A 102 2.99 12.40 -1.17
CA ALA A 102 4.02 12.09 -0.20
C ALA A 102 3.86 12.92 1.07
N GLU A 103 3.73 14.22 0.93
CA GLU A 103 3.61 15.13 2.07
C GLU A 103 2.26 14.95 2.80
N GLY A 104 1.16 14.84 2.07
CA GLY A 104 -0.17 14.61 2.64
C GLY A 104 -0.24 13.32 3.45
N GLY A 105 0.34 12.23 2.93
CA GLY A 105 0.40 10.95 3.63
C GLY A 105 1.16 11.03 4.95
N ARG A 106 2.28 11.77 4.98
CA ARG A 106 3.07 12.01 6.20
C ARG A 106 2.31 12.88 7.21
N ARG A 107 1.72 13.97 6.75
CA ARG A 107 1.05 14.96 7.63
C ARG A 107 -0.28 14.45 8.19
N LEU A 108 -1.10 13.84 7.35
CA LEU A 108 -2.47 13.46 7.73
C LEU A 108 -2.51 12.12 8.48
N TRP A 109 -1.65 11.17 8.10
CA TRP A 109 -1.77 9.79 8.57
C TRP A 109 -0.48 9.18 9.09
N HIS A 110 0.60 9.96 9.19
CA HIS A 110 1.92 9.50 9.61
C HIS A 110 2.47 8.33 8.80
N ILE A 111 2.01 8.20 7.54
CA ILE A 111 2.49 7.18 6.63
C ILE A 111 3.85 7.60 6.07
N PRO A 112 4.91 6.77 6.14
CA PRO A 112 6.28 7.18 5.81
C PRO A 112 6.53 7.19 4.29
N LYS A 113 5.73 7.96 3.54
CA LYS A 113 5.84 8.07 2.09
C LYS A 113 7.15 8.73 1.68
N ALA A 114 7.87 8.08 0.74
CA ALA A 114 9.05 8.60 0.07
C ALA A 114 8.78 8.74 -1.43
N LEU A 115 9.55 9.56 -2.13
CA LEU A 115 9.45 9.72 -3.58
C LEU A 115 10.26 8.62 -4.28
N ALA A 116 9.73 8.11 -5.38
CA ALA A 116 10.39 7.20 -6.30
C ALA A 116 9.86 7.42 -7.72
N SER A 117 10.52 6.81 -8.71
CA SER A 117 10.05 6.81 -10.09
C SER A 117 9.39 5.49 -10.42
N PHE A 118 8.31 5.56 -11.18
CA PHE A 118 7.52 4.41 -11.60
C PHE A 118 7.37 4.35 -13.12
N GLU A 119 7.44 3.14 -13.66
CA GLU A 119 7.06 2.84 -15.03
C GLU A 119 6.06 1.69 -15.00
N SER A 120 4.93 1.84 -15.68
CA SER A 120 3.88 0.84 -15.67
C SER A 120 3.31 0.67 -17.08
N ALA A 121 2.94 -0.56 -17.40
CA ALA A 121 2.28 -0.91 -18.65
C ALA A 121 1.16 -1.94 -18.39
N ASP A 122 -0.01 -1.65 -18.93
CA ASP A 122 -1.07 -2.63 -19.05
C ASP A 122 -0.83 -3.46 -20.32
N GLY A 123 -0.85 -4.78 -20.16
CA GLY A 123 -0.71 -5.74 -21.25
C GLY A 123 -2.08 -6.20 -21.78
N ALA A 124 -2.03 -7.12 -22.76
CA ALA A 124 -3.23 -7.82 -23.20
C ALA A 124 -3.85 -8.64 -22.05
N ASP A 125 -5.14 -8.92 -22.12
CA ASP A 125 -5.87 -9.79 -21.19
C ASP A 125 -5.71 -9.39 -19.70
N ARG A 126 -5.65 -8.09 -19.40
CA ARG A 126 -5.48 -7.54 -18.05
C ARG A 126 -4.13 -7.88 -17.40
N ALA A 127 -3.15 -8.33 -18.17
CA ALA A 127 -1.79 -8.45 -17.67
C ALA A 127 -1.27 -7.05 -17.27
N PHE A 128 -0.46 -7.00 -16.23
CA PHE A 128 0.09 -5.75 -15.73
C PHE A 128 1.56 -5.93 -15.44
N SER A 129 2.35 -4.95 -15.82
CA SER A 129 3.76 -4.91 -15.44
C SER A 129 4.12 -3.52 -14.93
N SER A 130 4.98 -3.47 -13.92
CA SER A 130 5.46 -2.21 -13.39
C SER A 130 6.85 -2.36 -12.79
N SER A 131 7.63 -1.27 -12.84
CA SER A 131 8.93 -1.16 -12.21
C SER A 131 9.02 0.10 -11.37
N MET A 132 9.81 0.05 -10.30
CA MET A 132 10.09 1.18 -9.43
C MET A 132 11.60 1.33 -9.28
N THR A 133 12.08 2.56 -9.43
CA THR A 133 13.46 2.95 -9.19
C THR A 133 13.54 4.01 -8.10
N LEU A 134 14.57 3.92 -7.27
CA LEU A 134 14.90 4.91 -6.26
C LEU A 134 16.28 5.46 -6.58
N GLU A 135 16.39 6.76 -6.80
CA GLU A 135 17.65 7.42 -7.19
C GLU A 135 18.32 6.74 -8.40
N GLY A 136 17.51 6.31 -9.38
CA GLY A 136 17.96 5.62 -10.59
C GLY A 136 18.31 4.13 -10.40
N GLN A 137 18.22 3.58 -9.18
CA GLN A 137 18.50 2.17 -8.91
C GLN A 137 17.21 1.36 -8.91
N PRO A 138 17.12 0.23 -9.62
CA PRO A 138 15.96 -0.67 -9.59
C PRO A 138 15.73 -1.21 -8.17
N ILE A 139 14.50 -1.09 -7.66
CA ILE A 139 14.12 -1.57 -6.32
C ILE A 139 13.13 -2.72 -6.38
N ALA A 140 12.11 -2.60 -7.22
CA ALA A 140 11.08 -3.60 -7.37
C ALA A 140 10.56 -3.65 -8.80
N GLN A 141 10.22 -4.85 -9.25
CA GLN A 141 9.47 -5.11 -10.48
C GLN A 141 8.32 -6.06 -10.16
N LEU A 142 7.21 -5.83 -10.80
CA LEU A 142 6.02 -6.66 -10.74
C LEU A 142 5.56 -7.02 -12.14
N ARG A 143 5.29 -8.29 -12.36
CA ARG A 143 4.48 -8.77 -13.49
C ARG A 143 3.30 -9.57 -12.95
N PHE A 144 2.10 -9.19 -13.30
CA PHE A 144 0.89 -9.88 -12.91
C PHE A 144 0.19 -10.48 -14.12
N GLU A 145 -0.09 -11.76 -14.02
CA GLU A 145 -0.89 -12.52 -14.99
C GLU A 145 -2.23 -12.83 -14.34
N PRO A 146 -3.35 -12.28 -14.85
CA PRO A 146 -4.67 -12.54 -14.30
C PRO A 146 -5.08 -13.98 -14.56
N GLY A 147 -5.71 -14.55 -13.56
CA GLY A 147 -6.33 -15.86 -13.63
C GLY A 147 -7.85 -15.74 -13.53
N ARG A 148 -8.42 -16.31 -12.46
CA ARG A 148 -9.86 -16.35 -12.27
C ARG A 148 -10.41 -15.02 -11.76
N SER A 149 -11.43 -14.49 -12.42
CA SER A 149 -12.25 -13.38 -11.90
C SER A 149 -13.11 -13.87 -10.75
N LEU A 150 -13.15 -13.10 -9.67
CA LEU A 150 -14.06 -13.34 -8.57
C LEU A 150 -15.38 -12.61 -8.84
N PRO A 151 -16.53 -13.21 -8.52
CA PRO A 151 -17.83 -12.60 -8.80
C PRO A 151 -18.05 -11.37 -7.91
N GLY A 152 -18.78 -10.40 -8.45
CA GLY A 152 -19.21 -9.21 -7.74
C GLY A 152 -18.13 -8.12 -7.66
N ARG A 153 -18.42 -7.14 -6.81
CA ARG A 153 -17.59 -5.98 -6.51
C ARG A 153 -17.55 -5.82 -4.98
N PRO A 154 -16.72 -6.61 -4.29
CA PRO A 154 -16.70 -6.60 -2.83
C PRO A 154 -16.24 -5.24 -2.29
N ASP A 155 -16.91 -4.82 -1.21
CA ASP A 155 -16.49 -3.70 -0.38
C ASP A 155 -15.64 -4.24 0.77
N LEU A 156 -14.38 -3.88 0.78
CA LEU A 156 -13.41 -4.25 1.80
C LEU A 156 -13.15 -3.04 2.71
N SER A 157 -13.05 -3.27 4.00
CA SER A 157 -12.67 -2.22 4.94
C SER A 157 -11.61 -2.71 5.90
N GLY A 158 -10.78 -1.80 6.36
CA GLY A 158 -9.71 -2.10 7.29
C GLY A 158 -9.14 -0.84 7.92
N PHE A 159 -8.09 -1.02 8.71
CA PHE A 159 -7.39 0.07 9.36
C PHE A 159 -5.91 0.07 8.99
N VAL A 160 -5.40 1.24 8.64
CA VAL A 160 -3.97 1.54 8.69
C VAL A 160 -3.69 2.14 10.06
N ILE A 161 -2.73 1.57 10.78
CA ILE A 161 -2.36 2.02 12.11
C ILE A 161 -0.88 2.39 12.07
N GLN A 162 -0.60 3.64 12.40
CA GLN A 162 0.75 4.20 12.36
C GLN A 162 1.17 4.76 13.74
N PRO A 163 2.48 4.81 14.03
CA PRO A 163 2.97 5.46 15.23
C PRO A 163 2.55 6.93 15.30
N GLY A 164 2.17 7.40 16.48
CA GLY A 164 1.82 8.79 16.70
C GLY A 164 2.28 9.29 18.06
N LYS A 165 2.53 10.59 18.22
CA LYS A 165 3.06 11.22 19.45
C LYS A 165 2.18 11.01 20.70
N GLY A 166 0.87 10.75 20.50
CA GLY A 166 -0.10 10.52 21.59
C GLY A 166 -0.62 9.09 21.63
N GLY A 167 0.01 8.15 20.93
CA GLY A 167 -0.41 6.78 20.73
C GLY A 167 -0.69 6.45 19.26
N PRO A 168 -1.05 5.22 18.94
CA PRO A 168 -1.26 4.79 17.56
C PRO A 168 -2.36 5.58 16.85
N LEU A 169 -2.04 6.19 15.71
CA LEU A 169 -3.01 6.82 14.82
C LEU A 169 -3.72 5.75 14.00
N ARG A 170 -5.04 5.67 14.13
CA ARG A 170 -5.88 4.72 13.40
C ARG A 170 -6.62 5.42 12.28
N THR A 171 -6.36 4.98 11.06
CA THR A 171 -7.01 5.52 9.86
C THR A 171 -7.85 4.43 9.22
N ARG A 172 -9.15 4.66 9.12
CA ARG A 172 -10.05 3.75 8.42
C ARG A 172 -9.87 3.90 6.91
N CYS A 173 -9.86 2.76 6.24
CA CYS A 173 -9.77 2.68 4.78
C CYS A 173 -10.86 1.77 4.26
N THR A 174 -11.44 2.13 3.12
CA THR A 174 -12.35 1.28 2.36
C THR A 174 -11.86 1.15 0.94
N VAL A 175 -12.09 0.00 0.33
CA VAL A 175 -11.76 -0.23 -1.07
C VAL A 175 -12.79 -1.16 -1.68
N SER A 176 -13.26 -0.82 -2.89
CA SER A 176 -14.12 -1.68 -3.72
C SER A 176 -13.57 -1.76 -5.14
N GLY A 177 -13.92 -2.81 -5.84
CA GLY A 177 -13.51 -3.01 -7.23
C GLY A 177 -13.73 -4.44 -7.71
N LYS A 178 -13.41 -4.70 -8.97
CA LYS A 178 -13.46 -6.04 -9.55
C LYS A 178 -12.17 -6.79 -9.20
N LEU A 179 -12.31 -7.94 -8.54
CA LEU A 179 -11.17 -8.76 -8.10
C LEU A 179 -10.87 -9.88 -9.10
N HIS A 180 -9.58 -10.03 -9.39
CA HIS A 180 -9.02 -11.11 -10.19
C HIS A 180 -7.92 -11.79 -9.40
N ALA A 181 -8.09 -13.06 -9.09
CA ALA A 181 -6.97 -13.86 -8.58
C ALA A 181 -6.01 -14.15 -9.73
N GLY A 182 -4.71 -14.18 -9.46
CA GLY A 182 -3.72 -14.39 -10.51
C GLY A 182 -2.35 -14.73 -9.95
N ARG A 183 -1.37 -14.76 -10.86
CA ARG A 183 0.04 -15.00 -10.52
C ARG A 183 0.79 -13.69 -10.57
N ALA A 184 1.39 -13.30 -9.45
CA ALA A 184 2.34 -12.20 -9.41
C ALA A 184 3.78 -12.74 -9.38
N GLN A 185 4.59 -12.24 -10.28
CA GLN A 185 6.03 -12.44 -10.28
C GLN A 185 6.65 -11.13 -9.81
N TRP A 186 7.35 -11.21 -8.68
CA TRP A 186 8.03 -10.07 -8.09
C TRP A 186 9.52 -10.26 -8.15
N GLU A 187 10.22 -9.22 -8.52
CA GLU A 187 11.67 -9.12 -8.44
C GLU A 187 12.02 -7.95 -7.52
N PHE A 188 12.85 -8.20 -6.52
CA PHE A 188 13.33 -7.19 -5.57
C PHE A 188 14.85 -7.12 -5.62
N SER A 189 15.39 -5.93 -5.49
CA SER A 189 16.84 -5.72 -5.39
C SER A 189 17.39 -6.37 -4.12
N SER A 190 18.51 -7.09 -4.22
CA SER A 190 19.13 -7.81 -3.10
C SER A 190 19.66 -6.90 -1.99
N GLY A 191 20.07 -5.68 -2.33
CA GLY A 191 20.52 -4.66 -1.37
C GLY A 191 19.48 -3.61 -1.05
N GLY A 192 18.27 -3.74 -1.59
CA GLY A 192 17.21 -2.72 -1.44
C GLY A 192 16.35 -2.90 -0.19
N PRO A 193 15.45 -1.94 0.05
CA PRO A 193 14.58 -1.94 1.22
C PRO A 193 13.59 -3.12 1.27
N LEU A 194 13.42 -3.85 0.16
CA LEU A 194 12.53 -5.00 0.03
C LEU A 194 13.28 -6.34 -0.05
N ALA A 195 14.58 -6.35 0.25
CA ALA A 195 15.42 -7.56 0.18
C ALA A 195 14.87 -8.75 0.99
N THR A 196 14.16 -8.49 2.07
CA THR A 196 13.49 -9.53 2.89
C THR A 196 12.48 -10.36 2.08
N LEU A 197 11.90 -9.78 1.02
CA LEU A 197 10.93 -10.46 0.14
C LEU A 197 11.60 -11.14 -1.06
N GLN A 198 12.88 -10.88 -1.31
CA GLN A 198 13.61 -11.44 -2.44
C GLN A 198 13.57 -12.98 -2.43
N GLY A 199 13.32 -13.58 -3.58
CA GLY A 199 13.27 -15.04 -3.76
C GLY A 199 12.06 -15.73 -3.12
N ARG A 200 11.20 -15.00 -2.40
CA ARG A 200 9.97 -15.53 -1.84
C ARG A 200 8.86 -15.54 -2.87
N LYS A 201 7.90 -16.42 -2.66
CA LYS A 201 6.66 -16.47 -3.44
C LYS A 201 5.52 -15.96 -2.56
N PRO A 202 4.63 -15.09 -3.09
CA PRO A 202 3.44 -14.68 -2.33
C PRO A 202 2.50 -15.87 -2.11
N LEU A 203 1.78 -15.85 -1.00
CA LEU A 203 0.73 -16.82 -0.69
C LEU A 203 -0.50 -16.62 -1.57
N LEU A 204 -0.79 -15.36 -1.89
CA LEU A 204 -1.93 -14.92 -2.66
C LEU A 204 -1.55 -13.64 -3.40
N SER A 205 -2.03 -13.52 -4.63
CA SER A 205 -1.97 -12.27 -5.38
C SER A 205 -3.29 -11.99 -6.06
N LEU A 206 -3.71 -10.73 -5.97
CA LEU A 206 -4.98 -10.23 -6.49
C LEU A 206 -4.72 -8.96 -7.30
N ARG A 207 -5.43 -8.81 -8.41
CA ARG A 207 -5.58 -7.53 -9.09
C ARG A 207 -6.97 -6.98 -8.80
N LEU A 208 -7.02 -5.71 -8.50
CA LEU A 208 -8.25 -4.95 -8.32
C LEU A 208 -8.36 -3.96 -9.47
N GLU A 209 -9.41 -4.08 -10.27
CA GLU A 209 -9.74 -3.19 -11.39
C GLU A 209 -10.97 -2.35 -11.03
N ASP A 210 -11.12 -1.22 -11.71
CA ASP A 210 -12.17 -0.23 -11.43
C ASP A 210 -12.23 0.10 -9.93
N MET A 211 -11.06 0.25 -9.32
CA MET A 211 -10.91 0.46 -7.89
C MET A 211 -11.45 1.82 -7.48
N GLU A 212 -12.24 1.81 -6.42
CA GLU A 212 -12.59 2.99 -5.63
C GLU A 212 -12.10 2.79 -4.21
N ALA A 213 -11.24 3.69 -3.77
CA ALA A 213 -10.67 3.66 -2.43
C ALA A 213 -10.96 4.95 -1.68
N GLN A 214 -11.21 4.84 -0.39
CA GLN A 214 -11.31 5.99 0.50
C GLN A 214 -10.34 5.81 1.67
N PHE A 215 -9.63 6.87 1.99
CA PHE A 215 -8.63 6.89 3.03
C PHE A 215 -8.90 8.03 4.02
N GLY A 216 -8.99 7.71 5.30
CA GLY A 216 -9.30 8.71 6.34
C GLY A 216 -10.80 8.94 6.56
N VAL A 217 -11.62 7.90 6.43
CA VAL A 217 -13.09 7.92 6.64
C VAL A 217 -13.47 7.46 8.05
#